data_f667353f3f4e087af18e37292c945dbf
#
_entry.id   f667353f3f4e087af18e37292c945dbf
#
_cell.length_a   1.000
_cell.length_b   1.000
_cell.length_c   1.000
_cell.angle_alpha   90.00
_cell.angle_beta   90.00
_cell.angle_gamma   90.00
#
_symmetry.space_group_name_H-M   'P 1'
#
loop_
_entity.id
_entity.type
_entity.pdbx_description
1 polymer ?
#
loop_
_entity_poly.entity_id
_entity_poly.type
_entity_poly.pdbx_seq_one_letter_code
_entity_poly.pdbx_strand_id
1 'polypeptide(L)'
;MQREKFSSRLGFILISAGCAIGLGNVWRFPYIVGKYGGAAFVLIYLAFLLILGLPIMVMEFSVGRASKVSAALSFDRLEPKGTKWHWYKYGAMAGNYLLMMFYTTIAGWMVQYFIKMMTGEFEGKDTAAVAGVFSDMLAKPGTMTFFMIIVVVGCFAICGMGLQNGVEKITKVMMLLLLALMVILAARSVTLDGASEGLSFYLAPDFHKVVEYGLFDTIFAAMGQAFFTLSLGIGAIAIFGSYIDKSRSLTGEAVLVTLLDTFVALIAGLIIFPSCFAYGVDPGEGPSLIFITLPNVFNSMAGGRIWGALFFLFMIFAAVSTVIAVFENILSFAIDLTGCSRKKAVIVNIVVVAVLSMPCVLGFNVWSGFMPFGKGSGVLDLEDFLVSNNLLPLGSLVYLLFCTSRYGWGWKNFMKEADTGEGLKFPKWAKFYVSYILPLIVLFIFVQGYISKFM
;
A
#
# COMPACT_ATOMS: atom_id res chain seq x y z
N MET A 1 -13.14 19.30 19.65
CA MET A 1 -11.98 18.62 20.26
C MET A 1 -10.70 19.15 19.65
N GLN A 2 -9.64 19.33 20.43
CA GLN A 2 -8.34 19.69 19.89
C GLN A 2 -7.76 18.46 19.20
N ARG A 3 -7.33 18.61 17.92
CA ARG A 3 -6.77 17.51 17.12
C ARG A 3 -5.45 17.04 17.73
N GLU A 4 -5.24 15.73 17.88
CA GLU A 4 -3.94 15.16 18.26
C GLU A 4 -2.86 15.61 17.26
N LYS A 5 -1.60 15.64 17.70
CA LYS A 5 -0.45 16.01 16.86
C LYS A 5 0.63 14.96 17.04
N PHE A 6 1.45 14.78 16.01
CA PHE A 6 2.67 13.97 16.14
C PHE A 6 3.63 14.58 17.15
N SER A 7 4.33 13.73 17.88
CA SER A 7 5.36 14.16 18.84
C SER A 7 6.65 14.62 18.14
N SER A 8 6.89 14.10 16.93
CA SER A 8 8.11 14.36 16.16
C SER A 8 7.87 14.35 14.65
N ARG A 9 8.70 15.12 13.91
CA ARG A 9 8.74 15.06 12.44
C ARG A 9 9.09 13.67 11.91
N LEU A 10 10.05 12.99 12.56
CA LEU A 10 10.42 11.63 12.19
C LEU A 10 9.22 10.67 12.36
N GLY A 11 8.43 10.82 13.43
CA GLY A 11 7.21 10.08 13.64
C GLY A 11 6.22 10.28 12.48
N PHE A 12 5.98 11.53 12.09
CA PHE A 12 5.12 11.83 10.94
C PHE A 12 5.62 11.16 9.64
N ILE A 13 6.92 11.30 9.31
CA ILE A 13 7.49 10.74 8.08
C ILE A 13 7.36 9.21 8.08
N LEU A 14 7.77 8.55 9.19
CA LEU A 14 7.76 7.08 9.26
C LEU A 14 6.33 6.50 9.25
N ILE A 15 5.35 7.18 9.84
CA ILE A 15 3.97 6.72 9.81
C ILE A 15 3.34 6.94 8.44
N SER A 16 3.55 8.11 7.83
CA SER A 16 3.06 8.40 6.49
C SER A 16 3.70 7.47 5.46
N ALA A 17 5.00 7.22 5.59
CA ALA A 17 5.69 6.23 4.79
C ALA A 17 5.19 4.81 5.09
N GLY A 18 4.93 4.44 6.35
CA GLY A 18 4.36 3.15 6.72
C GLY A 18 2.92 2.92 6.21
N CYS A 19 2.18 4.00 5.91
CA CYS A 19 0.91 3.90 5.20
C CYS A 19 1.09 3.53 3.72
N ALA A 20 2.11 4.09 3.07
CA ALA A 20 2.47 3.80 1.70
C ALA A 20 3.22 2.46 1.59
N ILE A 21 4.23 2.24 2.45
CA ILE A 21 5.05 1.02 2.48
C ILE A 21 4.22 -0.16 2.98
N GLY A 22 3.81 -1.02 2.06
CA GLY A 22 2.99 -2.16 2.36
C GLY A 22 3.20 -3.31 1.38
N LEU A 23 2.17 -4.12 1.20
CA LEU A 23 2.19 -5.23 0.23
C LEU A 23 2.41 -4.73 -1.21
N GLY A 24 2.10 -3.47 -1.48
CA GLY A 24 2.37 -2.81 -2.76
C GLY A 24 3.85 -2.81 -3.13
N ASN A 25 4.74 -2.56 -2.15
CA ASN A 25 6.18 -2.46 -2.35
C ASN A 25 6.88 -3.82 -2.29
N VAL A 26 6.45 -4.69 -1.35
CA VAL A 26 7.18 -5.91 -1.02
C VAL A 26 6.63 -7.15 -1.70
N TRP A 27 5.44 -7.07 -2.27
CA TRP A 27 4.79 -8.15 -3.00
C TRP A 27 4.44 -7.76 -4.45
N ARG A 28 3.54 -6.75 -4.63
CA ARG A 28 3.03 -6.39 -5.95
C ARG A 28 4.11 -5.82 -6.86
N PHE A 29 4.97 -4.93 -6.34
CA PHE A 29 6.03 -4.32 -7.12
C PHE A 29 7.03 -5.36 -7.68
N PRO A 30 7.65 -6.25 -6.88
CA PRO A 30 8.54 -7.28 -7.44
C PRO A 30 7.85 -8.17 -8.47
N TYR A 31 6.62 -8.60 -8.21
CA TYR A 31 5.85 -9.38 -9.17
C TYR A 31 5.68 -8.67 -10.52
N ILE A 32 5.25 -7.39 -10.50
CA ILE A 32 5.04 -6.64 -11.75
C ILE A 32 6.37 -6.37 -12.45
N VAL A 33 7.44 -6.05 -11.71
CA VAL A 33 8.80 -5.89 -12.26
C VAL A 33 9.26 -7.18 -12.94
N GLY A 34 9.04 -8.34 -12.32
CA GLY A 34 9.35 -9.65 -12.92
C GLY A 34 8.59 -9.89 -14.21
N LYS A 35 7.31 -9.53 -14.23
CA LYS A 35 6.41 -9.72 -15.38
C LYS A 35 6.72 -8.79 -16.56
N TYR A 36 7.19 -7.56 -16.33
CA TYR A 36 7.30 -6.52 -17.36
C TYR A 36 8.75 -6.08 -17.65
N GLY A 37 9.74 -6.95 -17.46
CA GLY A 37 11.08 -6.76 -17.98
C GLY A 37 12.09 -6.06 -17.06
N GLY A 38 11.95 -6.17 -15.75
CA GLY A 38 13.00 -5.82 -14.80
C GLY A 38 13.29 -4.34 -14.71
N ALA A 39 14.58 -3.96 -14.80
CA ALA A 39 15.06 -2.59 -14.58
C ALA A 39 14.40 -1.53 -15.47
N ALA A 40 14.07 -1.84 -16.73
CA ALA A 40 13.43 -0.90 -17.63
C ALA A 40 12.02 -0.51 -17.14
N PHE A 41 11.25 -1.49 -16.65
CA PHE A 41 9.96 -1.21 -15.97
C PHE A 41 10.15 -0.33 -14.75
N VAL A 42 11.17 -0.59 -13.92
CA VAL A 42 11.46 0.21 -12.72
C VAL A 42 11.67 1.68 -13.07
N LEU A 43 12.42 1.99 -14.14
CA LEU A 43 12.64 3.38 -14.58
C LEU A 43 11.32 4.07 -15.00
N ILE A 44 10.46 3.36 -15.74
CA ILE A 44 9.14 3.87 -16.15
C ILE A 44 8.25 4.12 -14.92
N TYR A 45 8.23 3.17 -13.98
CA TYR A 45 7.51 3.31 -12.71
C TYR A 45 7.98 4.52 -11.89
N LEU A 46 9.29 4.72 -11.74
CA LEU A 46 9.85 5.87 -11.01
C LEU A 46 9.46 7.20 -11.65
N ALA A 47 9.43 7.28 -12.98
CA ALA A 47 8.95 8.47 -13.69
C ALA A 47 7.47 8.74 -13.34
N PHE A 48 6.60 7.74 -13.40
CA PHE A 48 5.18 7.91 -13.05
C PHE A 48 4.96 8.19 -11.56
N LEU A 49 5.76 7.63 -10.67
CA LEU A 49 5.68 7.94 -9.24
C LEU A 49 5.89 9.44 -8.98
N LEU A 50 6.85 10.06 -9.68
CA LEU A 50 7.14 11.49 -9.54
C LEU A 50 6.07 12.37 -10.21
N ILE A 51 5.64 12.02 -11.43
CA ILE A 51 4.72 12.88 -12.19
C ILE A 51 3.25 12.68 -11.81
N LEU A 52 2.83 11.50 -11.36
CA LEU A 52 1.47 11.21 -10.94
C LEU A 52 1.34 11.23 -9.41
N GLY A 53 2.12 10.39 -8.73
CA GLY A 53 1.96 10.14 -7.30
C GLY A 53 2.26 11.35 -6.43
N LEU A 54 3.42 11.97 -6.61
CA LEU A 54 3.88 13.07 -5.77
C LEU A 54 2.93 14.29 -5.76
N PRO A 55 2.44 14.82 -6.90
CA PRO A 55 1.48 15.93 -6.88
C PRO A 55 0.19 15.62 -6.13
N ILE A 56 -0.37 14.42 -6.30
CA ILE A 56 -1.60 14.00 -5.64
C ILE A 56 -1.37 13.87 -4.13
N MET A 57 -0.25 13.30 -3.69
CA MET A 57 0.11 13.21 -2.27
C MET A 57 0.19 14.59 -1.62
N VAL A 58 0.81 15.57 -2.28
CA VAL A 58 0.86 16.96 -1.77
C VAL A 58 -0.55 17.54 -1.62
N MET A 59 -1.47 17.25 -2.56
CA MET A 59 -2.86 17.71 -2.51
C MET A 59 -3.63 17.06 -1.36
N GLU A 60 -3.49 15.75 -1.16
CA GLU A 60 -4.11 15.05 -0.01
C GLU A 60 -3.60 15.59 1.33
N PHE A 61 -2.28 15.74 1.49
CA PHE A 61 -1.71 16.36 2.69
C PHE A 61 -2.25 17.78 2.91
N SER A 62 -2.38 18.57 1.83
CA SER A 62 -2.87 19.96 1.90
C SER A 62 -4.31 20.03 2.40
N VAL A 63 -5.19 19.18 1.87
CA VAL A 63 -6.59 19.09 2.31
C VAL A 63 -6.68 18.67 3.78
N GLY A 64 -5.91 17.67 4.18
CA GLY A 64 -5.82 17.22 5.57
C GLY A 64 -5.33 18.33 6.52
N ARG A 65 -4.20 18.99 6.18
CA ARG A 65 -3.59 20.03 7.02
C ARG A 65 -4.44 21.30 7.12
N ALA A 66 -5.07 21.70 6.02
CA ALA A 66 -5.94 22.88 6.01
C ALA A 66 -7.22 22.67 6.81
N SER A 67 -7.83 21.48 6.70
CA SER A 67 -9.09 21.15 7.38
C SER A 67 -8.91 20.81 8.86
N LYS A 68 -7.76 20.21 9.24
CA LYS A 68 -7.49 19.69 10.60
C LYS A 68 -8.50 18.61 11.04
N VAL A 69 -9.07 17.87 10.11
CA VAL A 69 -9.98 16.73 10.34
C VAL A 69 -9.71 15.61 9.33
N SER A 70 -10.33 14.46 9.53
CA SER A 70 -10.28 13.35 8.58
C SER A 70 -11.09 13.65 7.31
N ALA A 71 -11.02 12.75 6.32
CA ALA A 71 -11.82 12.85 5.10
C ALA A 71 -13.33 12.91 5.35
N ALA A 72 -13.81 12.54 6.56
CA ALA A 72 -15.21 12.68 6.97
C ALA A 72 -15.76 14.11 6.86
N LEU A 73 -14.94 15.07 7.26
CA LEU A 73 -15.35 16.48 7.35
C LEU A 73 -14.40 17.43 6.62
N SER A 74 -13.31 16.94 6.00
CA SER A 74 -12.30 17.81 5.38
C SER A 74 -12.86 18.59 4.22
N PHE A 75 -13.65 17.94 3.37
CA PHE A 75 -14.28 18.59 2.24
C PHE A 75 -15.39 19.54 2.68
N ASP A 76 -16.24 19.15 3.66
CA ASP A 76 -17.27 20.03 4.25
C ASP A 76 -16.69 21.36 4.74
N ARG A 77 -15.46 21.32 5.32
CA ARG A 77 -14.81 22.53 5.86
C ARG A 77 -14.19 23.44 4.82
N LEU A 78 -13.78 22.87 3.69
CA LEU A 78 -12.98 23.57 2.68
C LEU A 78 -13.75 23.88 1.41
N GLU A 79 -14.88 23.23 1.17
CA GLU A 79 -15.64 23.42 -0.06
C GLU A 79 -16.30 24.81 -0.14
N PRO A 80 -16.45 25.39 -1.34
CA PRO A 80 -17.24 26.57 -1.56
C PRO A 80 -18.72 26.33 -1.23
N LYS A 81 -19.40 27.34 -0.71
CA LYS A 81 -20.84 27.27 -0.40
C LYS A 81 -21.65 26.86 -1.61
N GLY A 82 -22.54 25.88 -1.44
CA GLY A 82 -23.43 25.37 -2.48
C GLY A 82 -22.84 24.28 -3.37
N THR A 83 -21.61 23.84 -3.12
CA THR A 83 -21.02 22.68 -3.79
C THR A 83 -21.31 21.39 -3.03
N LYS A 84 -20.98 20.25 -3.62
CA LYS A 84 -21.29 18.92 -3.07
C LYS A 84 -20.05 18.03 -2.91
N TRP A 85 -18.86 18.61 -2.74
CA TRP A 85 -17.62 17.85 -2.57
C TRP A 85 -17.62 17.00 -1.31
N HIS A 86 -18.36 17.38 -0.27
CA HIS A 86 -18.51 16.61 0.97
C HIS A 86 -19.06 15.19 0.77
N TRP A 87 -19.71 14.91 -0.37
CA TRP A 87 -20.19 13.56 -0.67
C TRP A 87 -19.04 12.56 -0.87
N TYR A 88 -17.84 13.06 -1.19
CA TYR A 88 -16.67 12.22 -1.35
C TYR A 88 -16.31 11.43 -0.07
N LYS A 89 -16.71 11.88 1.11
CA LYS A 89 -16.52 11.15 2.37
C LYS A 89 -16.99 9.69 2.31
N TYR A 90 -18.08 9.41 1.60
CA TYR A 90 -18.59 8.04 1.45
C TYR A 90 -17.67 7.18 0.59
N GLY A 91 -17.14 7.73 -0.50
CA GLY A 91 -16.17 7.05 -1.35
C GLY A 91 -14.83 6.79 -0.63
N ALA A 92 -14.32 7.80 0.08
CA ALA A 92 -13.11 7.65 0.88
C ALA A 92 -13.28 6.56 1.95
N MET A 93 -14.39 6.53 2.66
CA MET A 93 -14.64 5.53 3.71
C MET A 93 -14.82 4.14 3.13
N ALA A 94 -15.61 4.00 2.06
CA ALA A 94 -15.77 2.72 1.36
C ALA A 94 -14.42 2.15 0.91
N GLY A 95 -13.52 3.00 0.39
CA GLY A 95 -12.17 2.61 0.00
C GLY A 95 -11.34 2.06 1.15
N ASN A 96 -11.39 2.70 2.31
CA ASN A 96 -10.65 2.24 3.48
C ASN A 96 -11.16 0.86 3.98
N TYR A 97 -12.47 0.67 4.07
CA TYR A 97 -13.03 -0.62 4.50
C TYR A 97 -12.77 -1.72 3.46
N LEU A 98 -13.02 -1.47 2.16
CA LEU A 98 -12.77 -2.43 1.10
C LEU A 98 -11.29 -2.84 1.04
N LEU A 99 -10.36 -1.88 1.18
CA LEU A 99 -8.94 -2.19 1.27
C LEU A 99 -8.66 -3.13 2.44
N MET A 100 -9.23 -2.87 3.61
CA MET A 100 -8.97 -3.67 4.80
C MET A 100 -9.62 -5.06 4.74
N MET A 101 -10.66 -5.28 3.95
CA MET A 101 -11.31 -6.59 3.80
C MET A 101 -10.31 -7.66 3.35
N PHE A 102 -9.56 -7.42 2.29
CA PHE A 102 -8.55 -8.38 1.81
C PHE A 102 -7.18 -8.19 2.47
N TYR A 103 -6.80 -6.97 2.80
CA TYR A 103 -5.47 -6.67 3.33
C TYR A 103 -5.21 -7.30 4.69
N THR A 104 -6.22 -7.30 5.59
CA THR A 104 -6.12 -7.96 6.91
C THR A 104 -6.05 -9.49 6.78
N THR A 105 -6.72 -10.07 5.79
CA THR A 105 -6.65 -11.50 5.48
C THR A 105 -5.24 -11.88 5.03
N ILE A 106 -4.65 -11.13 4.09
CA ILE A 106 -3.28 -11.36 3.61
C ILE A 106 -2.25 -11.13 4.74
N ALA A 107 -2.43 -10.09 5.56
CA ALA A 107 -1.58 -9.88 6.73
C ALA A 107 -1.64 -11.08 7.70
N GLY A 108 -2.82 -11.69 7.86
CA GLY A 108 -2.98 -12.95 8.61
C GLY A 108 -2.18 -14.11 8.01
N TRP A 109 -2.11 -14.23 6.67
CA TRP A 109 -1.26 -15.23 6.00
C TRP A 109 0.22 -15.03 6.31
N MET A 110 0.69 -13.77 6.34
CA MET A 110 2.08 -13.47 6.68
C MET A 110 2.43 -13.94 8.10
N VAL A 111 1.53 -13.71 9.07
CA VAL A 111 1.71 -14.17 10.46
C VAL A 111 1.75 -15.71 10.51
N GLN A 112 0.86 -16.38 9.78
CA GLN A 112 0.83 -17.83 9.72
C GLN A 112 2.11 -18.40 9.09
N TYR A 113 2.60 -17.81 8.00
CA TYR A 113 3.84 -18.23 7.33
C TYR A 113 5.08 -17.98 8.19
N PHE A 114 5.11 -16.89 8.93
CA PHE A 114 6.16 -16.66 9.93
C PHE A 114 6.25 -17.82 10.93
N ILE A 115 5.11 -18.24 11.47
CA ILE A 115 5.05 -19.35 12.41
C ILE A 115 5.48 -20.66 11.73
N LYS A 116 4.99 -20.94 10.51
CA LYS A 116 5.37 -22.14 9.75
C LYS A 116 6.88 -22.20 9.46
N MET A 117 7.51 -21.05 9.12
CA MET A 117 8.96 -20.97 8.96
C MET A 117 9.68 -21.21 10.29
N MET A 118 9.24 -20.57 11.37
CA MET A 118 9.82 -20.74 12.71
C MET A 118 9.73 -22.18 13.22
N THR A 119 8.67 -22.91 12.89
CA THR A 119 8.47 -24.31 13.31
C THR A 119 9.16 -25.33 12.40
N GLY A 120 9.73 -24.88 11.25
CA GLY A 120 10.40 -25.78 10.30
C GLY A 120 9.44 -26.59 9.43
N GLU A 121 8.19 -26.16 9.25
CA GLU A 121 7.17 -26.91 8.48
C GLU A 121 7.58 -27.16 7.02
N PHE A 122 8.49 -26.36 6.48
CA PHE A 122 8.96 -26.47 5.09
C PHE A 122 10.20 -27.37 4.94
N GLU A 123 10.89 -27.71 6.02
CA GLU A 123 12.14 -28.49 5.98
C GLU A 123 11.93 -29.87 5.28
N GLY A 124 12.75 -30.15 4.30
CA GLY A 124 12.71 -31.41 3.55
C GLY A 124 11.53 -31.58 2.59
N LYS A 125 10.70 -30.56 2.40
CA LYS A 125 9.60 -30.59 1.42
C LYS A 125 10.11 -30.26 0.00
N ASP A 126 9.60 -30.97 -0.98
CA ASP A 126 9.76 -30.60 -2.39
C ASP A 126 8.83 -29.46 -2.80
N THR A 127 8.99 -28.94 -4.00
CA THR A 127 8.22 -27.81 -4.53
C THR A 127 6.71 -28.08 -4.53
N ALA A 128 6.28 -29.30 -4.82
CA ALA A 128 4.86 -29.66 -4.83
C ALA A 128 4.28 -29.69 -3.41
N ALA A 129 5.03 -30.22 -2.44
CA ALA A 129 4.63 -30.22 -1.03
C ALA A 129 4.59 -28.80 -0.42
N VAL A 130 5.51 -27.90 -0.82
CA VAL A 130 5.48 -26.48 -0.43
C VAL A 130 4.24 -25.79 -1.01
N ALA A 131 3.90 -26.01 -2.26
CA ALA A 131 2.66 -25.51 -2.86
C ALA A 131 1.42 -26.07 -2.15
N GLY A 132 1.47 -27.34 -1.73
CA GLY A 132 0.44 -28.00 -0.92
C GLY A 132 0.19 -27.27 0.42
N VAL A 133 1.23 -26.80 1.10
CA VAL A 133 1.10 -26.02 2.36
C VAL A 133 0.26 -24.76 2.16
N PHE A 134 0.43 -24.07 1.02
CA PHE A 134 -0.37 -22.87 0.70
C PHE A 134 -1.82 -23.23 0.40
N SER A 135 -2.06 -24.24 -0.43
CA SER A 135 -3.41 -24.71 -0.76
C SER A 135 -4.16 -25.19 0.47
N ASP A 136 -3.49 -25.95 1.35
CA ASP A 136 -4.06 -26.44 2.62
C ASP A 136 -4.41 -25.29 3.59
N MET A 137 -3.60 -24.22 3.58
CA MET A 137 -3.90 -23.03 4.37
C MET A 137 -5.17 -22.36 3.87
N LEU A 138 -5.30 -22.15 2.55
CA LEU A 138 -6.47 -21.52 1.93
C LEU A 138 -7.74 -22.36 2.10
N ALA A 139 -7.63 -23.67 2.18
CA ALA A 139 -8.74 -24.58 2.39
C ALA A 139 -9.30 -24.58 3.84
N LYS A 140 -8.61 -23.92 4.81
CA LYS A 140 -8.98 -23.92 6.23
C LYS A 140 -9.53 -22.57 6.69
N PRO A 141 -10.83 -22.26 6.48
CA PRO A 141 -11.42 -20.97 6.82
C PRO A 141 -11.27 -20.58 8.30
N GLY A 142 -11.37 -21.53 9.22
CA GLY A 142 -11.23 -21.28 10.65
C GLY A 142 -9.84 -20.76 11.03
N THR A 143 -8.79 -21.36 10.48
CA THR A 143 -7.40 -20.93 10.73
C THR A 143 -7.13 -19.57 10.08
N MET A 144 -7.59 -19.35 8.85
CA MET A 144 -7.48 -18.05 8.17
C MET A 144 -8.18 -16.94 8.97
N THR A 145 -9.42 -17.20 9.42
CA THR A 145 -10.19 -16.26 10.25
C THR A 145 -9.46 -15.96 11.57
N PHE A 146 -8.91 -16.96 12.23
CA PHE A 146 -8.17 -16.77 13.49
C PHE A 146 -6.98 -15.80 13.32
N PHE A 147 -6.13 -16.00 12.31
CA PHE A 147 -4.99 -15.13 12.07
C PHE A 147 -5.40 -13.74 11.58
N MET A 148 -6.44 -13.62 10.76
CA MET A 148 -7.02 -12.34 10.37
C MET A 148 -7.53 -11.58 11.60
N ILE A 149 -8.25 -12.22 12.52
CA ILE A 149 -8.74 -11.58 13.76
C ILE A 149 -7.59 -11.14 14.67
N ILE A 150 -6.50 -11.90 14.78
CA ILE A 150 -5.30 -11.50 15.53
C ILE A 150 -4.75 -10.17 14.97
N VAL A 151 -4.64 -10.03 13.65
CA VAL A 151 -4.18 -8.81 13.00
C VAL A 151 -5.16 -7.66 13.29
N VAL A 152 -6.46 -7.87 13.08
CA VAL A 152 -7.50 -6.84 13.29
C VAL A 152 -7.48 -6.34 14.73
N VAL A 153 -7.55 -7.26 15.70
CA VAL A 153 -7.58 -6.91 17.13
C VAL A 153 -6.27 -6.25 17.56
N GLY A 154 -5.12 -6.80 17.15
CA GLY A 154 -3.80 -6.27 17.49
C GLY A 154 -3.59 -4.85 16.98
N CYS A 155 -3.92 -4.60 15.71
CA CYS A 155 -3.75 -3.27 15.11
C CYS A 155 -4.74 -2.24 15.69
N PHE A 156 -6.01 -2.61 15.91
CA PHE A 156 -6.95 -1.71 16.60
C PHE A 156 -6.60 -1.46 18.06
N ALA A 157 -6.02 -2.44 18.77
CA ALA A 157 -5.52 -2.23 20.13
C ALA A 157 -4.40 -1.18 20.15
N ILE A 158 -3.48 -1.22 19.17
CA ILE A 158 -2.44 -0.20 19.01
C ILE A 158 -3.06 1.18 18.75
N CYS A 159 -4.00 1.27 17.80
CA CYS A 159 -4.71 2.53 17.53
C CYS A 159 -5.49 3.01 18.76
N GLY A 160 -6.03 2.09 19.56
CA GLY A 160 -6.76 2.39 20.79
C GLY A 160 -5.94 3.12 21.85
N MET A 161 -4.60 2.95 21.86
CA MET A 161 -3.68 3.65 22.75
C MET A 161 -3.47 5.15 22.38
N GLY A 162 -4.07 5.63 21.28
CA GLY A 162 -3.93 7.00 20.78
C GLY A 162 -2.80 7.18 19.78
N LEU A 163 -2.75 8.40 19.19
CA LEU A 163 -1.81 8.71 18.13
C LEU A 163 -0.36 8.59 18.61
N GLN A 164 0.02 9.27 19.69
CA GLN A 164 1.41 9.35 20.13
C GLN A 164 1.92 8.07 20.80
N ASN A 165 1.14 7.51 21.73
CA ASN A 165 1.55 6.36 22.53
C ASN A 165 1.39 5.01 21.81
N GLY A 166 0.41 4.92 20.91
CA GLY A 166 0.13 3.74 20.12
C GLY A 166 0.72 3.85 18.73
N VAL A 167 0.02 4.56 17.85
CA VAL A 167 0.31 4.60 16.41
C VAL A 167 1.75 5.09 16.15
N GLU A 168 2.14 6.26 16.67
CA GLU A 168 3.45 6.84 16.40
C GLU A 168 4.59 6.00 16.99
N LYS A 169 4.51 5.66 18.28
CA LYS A 169 5.59 4.96 18.97
C LYS A 169 5.84 3.57 18.39
N ILE A 170 4.78 2.80 18.15
CA ILE A 170 4.88 1.41 17.68
C ILE A 170 5.28 1.39 16.21
N THR A 171 4.62 2.17 15.35
CA THR A 171 4.96 2.21 13.92
C THR A 171 6.39 2.69 13.69
N LYS A 172 6.88 3.66 14.46
CA LYS A 172 8.26 4.12 14.39
C LYS A 172 9.26 3.00 14.66
N VAL A 173 9.05 2.21 15.71
CA VAL A 173 9.92 1.06 16.03
C VAL A 173 9.83 0.00 14.94
N MET A 174 8.62 -0.35 14.50
CA MET A 174 8.41 -1.32 13.43
C MET A 174 9.09 -0.91 12.12
N MET A 175 8.98 0.36 11.73
CA MET A 175 9.60 0.88 10.50
C MET A 175 11.12 0.83 10.57
N LEU A 176 11.73 1.17 11.73
CA LEU A 176 13.18 1.06 11.90
C LEU A 176 13.65 -0.40 11.84
N LEU A 177 12.91 -1.33 12.46
CA LEU A 177 13.20 -2.75 12.38
C LEU A 177 13.01 -3.30 10.97
N LEU A 178 11.96 -2.86 10.26
CA LEU A 178 11.72 -3.19 8.85
C LEU A 178 12.93 -2.80 7.99
N LEU A 179 13.40 -1.56 8.10
CA LEU A 179 14.56 -1.08 7.34
C LEU A 179 15.83 -1.86 7.68
N ALA A 180 16.07 -2.20 8.95
CA ALA A 180 17.21 -3.02 9.35
C ALA A 180 17.13 -4.45 8.78
N LEU A 181 15.95 -5.09 8.86
CA LEU A 181 15.71 -6.43 8.29
C LEU A 181 15.92 -6.43 6.78
N MET A 182 15.44 -5.40 6.07
CA MET A 182 15.64 -5.28 4.62
C MET A 182 17.11 -5.26 4.23
N VAL A 183 17.94 -4.47 4.93
CA VAL A 183 19.38 -4.40 4.65
C VAL A 183 20.04 -5.76 4.88
N ILE A 184 19.69 -6.46 5.96
CA ILE A 184 20.21 -7.80 6.27
C ILE A 184 19.81 -8.80 5.21
N LEU A 185 18.52 -8.83 4.81
CA LEU A 185 17.98 -9.74 3.79
C LEU A 185 18.58 -9.44 2.41
N ALA A 186 18.69 -8.18 2.02
CA ALA A 186 19.31 -7.78 0.75
C ALA A 186 20.79 -8.16 0.71
N ALA A 187 21.56 -7.90 1.77
CA ALA A 187 22.95 -8.30 1.87
C ALA A 187 23.10 -9.82 1.70
N ARG A 188 22.23 -10.61 2.32
CA ARG A 188 22.22 -12.08 2.15
C ARG A 188 21.86 -12.50 0.72
N SER A 189 20.85 -11.88 0.13
CA SER A 189 20.36 -12.23 -1.21
C SER A 189 21.42 -11.97 -2.28
N VAL A 190 22.10 -10.82 -2.25
CA VAL A 190 23.13 -10.45 -3.23
C VAL A 190 24.44 -11.28 -3.10
N THR A 191 24.65 -11.95 -1.96
CA THR A 191 25.80 -12.83 -1.72
C THR A 191 25.53 -14.30 -2.04
N LEU A 192 24.38 -14.64 -2.60
CA LEU A 192 24.07 -16.00 -3.04
C LEU A 192 24.84 -16.35 -4.32
N ASP A 193 25.27 -17.61 -4.41
CA ASP A 193 25.82 -18.14 -5.67
C ASP A 193 24.74 -18.08 -6.75
N GLY A 194 25.06 -17.48 -7.91
CA GLY A 194 24.07 -17.27 -9.00
C GLY A 194 23.25 -15.98 -8.89
N ALA A 195 23.41 -15.15 -7.84
CA ALA A 195 22.69 -13.90 -7.67
C ALA A 195 22.95 -12.85 -8.77
N SER A 196 24.10 -12.94 -9.47
CA SER A 196 24.54 -11.96 -10.48
C SER A 196 23.56 -11.82 -11.65
N GLU A 197 22.91 -12.90 -12.07
CA GLU A 197 21.91 -12.88 -13.15
C GLU A 197 20.65 -12.10 -12.71
N GLY A 198 20.17 -12.35 -11.49
CA GLY A 198 19.04 -11.62 -10.91
C GLY A 198 19.35 -10.14 -10.67
N LEU A 199 20.59 -9.81 -10.27
CA LEU A 199 21.06 -8.43 -10.17
C LEU A 199 21.10 -7.75 -11.53
N SER A 200 21.60 -8.43 -12.57
CA SER A 200 21.61 -7.91 -13.93
C SER A 200 20.19 -7.66 -14.45
N PHE A 201 19.27 -8.61 -14.25
CA PHE A 201 17.85 -8.44 -14.61
C PHE A 201 17.22 -7.22 -13.95
N TYR A 202 17.53 -7.01 -12.68
CA TYR A 202 16.89 -5.96 -11.86
C TYR A 202 17.56 -4.58 -11.97
N LEU A 203 18.85 -4.50 -12.29
CA LEU A 203 19.61 -3.24 -12.28
C LEU A 203 20.06 -2.79 -13.68
N ALA A 204 20.13 -3.69 -14.66
CA ALA A 204 20.53 -3.36 -16.02
C ALA A 204 19.27 -3.21 -16.91
N PRO A 205 18.89 -1.97 -17.32
CA PRO A 205 17.67 -1.75 -18.09
C PRO A 205 17.80 -2.31 -19.53
N ASP A 206 16.86 -3.18 -19.87
CA ASP A 206 16.70 -3.71 -21.22
C ASP A 206 15.33 -3.29 -21.78
N PHE A 207 15.34 -2.25 -22.62
CA PHE A 207 14.11 -1.74 -23.23
C PHE A 207 13.57 -2.62 -24.35
N HIS A 208 14.35 -3.58 -24.88
CA HIS A 208 13.84 -4.56 -25.84
C HIS A 208 12.78 -5.45 -25.20
N LYS A 209 12.99 -5.86 -23.95
CA LYS A 209 12.00 -6.61 -23.17
C LYS A 209 10.69 -5.86 -22.97
N VAL A 210 10.74 -4.53 -22.78
CA VAL A 210 9.52 -3.72 -22.66
C VAL A 210 8.68 -3.75 -23.94
N VAL A 211 9.33 -3.78 -25.11
CA VAL A 211 8.63 -3.90 -26.41
C VAL A 211 8.08 -5.34 -26.60
N GLU A 212 8.84 -6.35 -26.20
CA GLU A 212 8.45 -7.77 -26.27
C GLU A 212 7.22 -8.08 -25.39
N TYR A 213 7.19 -7.55 -24.14
CA TYR A 213 6.07 -7.72 -23.23
C TYR A 213 4.88 -6.79 -23.51
N GLY A 214 5.01 -5.87 -24.48
CA GLY A 214 4.02 -4.87 -24.84
C GLY A 214 4.28 -3.53 -24.15
N LEU A 215 4.73 -2.55 -24.95
CA LEU A 215 5.03 -1.19 -24.43
C LEU A 215 3.84 -0.56 -23.71
N PHE A 216 2.64 -0.70 -24.28
CA PHE A 216 1.42 -0.13 -23.72
C PHE A 216 1.06 -0.76 -22.38
N ASP A 217 1.11 -2.10 -22.29
CA ASP A 217 0.80 -2.84 -21.05
C ASP A 217 1.81 -2.54 -19.95
N THR A 218 3.09 -2.42 -20.30
CA THR A 218 4.16 -2.04 -19.37
C THR A 218 3.96 -0.64 -18.81
N ILE A 219 3.65 0.34 -19.67
CA ILE A 219 3.36 1.72 -19.25
C ILE A 219 2.13 1.76 -18.35
N PHE A 220 1.05 1.07 -18.73
CA PHE A 220 -0.17 1.01 -17.95
C PHE A 220 0.05 0.36 -16.57
N ALA A 221 0.77 -0.76 -16.52
CA ALA A 221 1.12 -1.43 -15.28
C ALA A 221 1.97 -0.52 -14.36
N ALA A 222 2.93 0.23 -14.92
CA ALA A 222 3.75 1.17 -14.16
C ALA A 222 2.95 2.34 -13.60
N MET A 223 2.00 2.91 -14.37
CA MET A 223 1.06 3.92 -13.89
C MET A 223 0.20 3.38 -12.74
N GLY A 224 -0.40 2.20 -12.91
CA GLY A 224 -1.21 1.55 -11.89
C GLY A 224 -0.42 1.28 -10.60
N GLN A 225 0.82 0.82 -10.73
CA GLN A 225 1.70 0.60 -9.57
C GLN A 225 2.03 1.91 -8.84
N ALA A 226 2.26 3.01 -9.56
CA ALA A 226 2.54 4.32 -8.97
C ALA A 226 1.36 4.87 -8.13
N PHE A 227 0.12 4.59 -8.53
CA PHE A 227 -1.06 4.90 -7.72
C PHE A 227 -1.20 4.02 -6.50
N PHE A 228 -1.02 2.73 -6.68
CA PHE A 228 -1.24 1.74 -5.63
C PHE A 228 -0.22 1.89 -4.49
N THR A 229 1.07 2.08 -4.82
CA THR A 229 2.15 2.10 -3.83
C THR A 229 1.99 3.21 -2.80
N LEU A 230 1.47 4.37 -3.18
CA LEU A 230 1.30 5.53 -2.29
C LEU A 230 -0.05 5.58 -1.58
N SER A 231 -0.94 4.60 -1.78
CA SER A 231 -2.28 4.52 -1.17
C SER A 231 -3.10 5.81 -1.33
N LEU A 232 -3.03 6.44 -2.52
CA LEU A 232 -3.67 7.73 -2.80
C LEU A 232 -5.15 7.58 -3.13
N GLY A 233 -5.92 8.63 -2.90
CA GLY A 233 -7.32 8.72 -3.35
C GLY A 233 -8.36 8.26 -2.33
N ILE A 234 -7.99 7.67 -1.18
CA ILE A 234 -8.94 7.24 -0.13
C ILE A 234 -8.83 8.05 1.16
N GLY A 235 -8.05 9.14 1.15
CA GLY A 235 -7.86 10.00 2.32
C GLY A 235 -6.98 9.41 3.42
N ALA A 236 -6.34 8.27 3.18
CA ALA A 236 -5.43 7.65 4.13
C ALA A 236 -4.18 8.51 4.40
N ILE A 237 -3.71 9.22 3.40
CA ILE A 237 -2.62 10.20 3.51
C ILE A 237 -3.12 11.54 4.10
N ALA A 238 -4.36 11.95 3.77
CA ALA A 238 -4.94 13.20 4.26
C ALA A 238 -5.06 13.25 5.79
N ILE A 239 -5.34 12.10 6.45
CA ILE A 239 -5.43 12.06 7.91
C ILE A 239 -4.11 12.48 8.57
N PHE A 240 -2.96 12.01 8.03
CA PHE A 240 -1.65 12.39 8.56
C PHE A 240 -1.34 13.86 8.31
N GLY A 241 -1.78 14.42 7.17
CA GLY A 241 -1.79 15.87 6.94
C GLY A 241 -2.52 16.65 8.05
N SER A 242 -3.62 16.10 8.58
CA SER A 242 -4.39 16.77 9.63
C SER A 242 -3.66 16.87 10.99
N TYR A 243 -2.67 16.03 11.22
CA TYR A 243 -1.89 15.96 12.46
C TYR A 243 -0.60 16.80 12.43
N ILE A 244 -0.15 17.25 11.24
CA ILE A 244 1.10 18.01 11.07
C ILE A 244 0.83 19.52 11.26
N ASP A 245 1.82 20.24 11.76
CA ASP A 245 1.80 21.68 11.88
C ASP A 245 2.20 22.41 10.58
N LYS A 246 2.35 23.72 10.67
CA LYS A 246 2.69 24.58 9.51
C LYS A 246 4.17 25.00 9.48
N SER A 247 5.04 24.34 10.23
CA SER A 247 6.48 24.65 10.27
C SER A 247 7.20 24.28 8.97
N ARG A 248 6.70 23.24 8.27
CA ARG A 248 7.29 22.73 7.04
C ARG A 248 6.34 22.77 5.84
N SER A 249 6.90 22.95 4.64
CA SER A 249 6.15 22.85 3.40
C SER A 249 5.78 21.39 3.10
N LEU A 250 4.59 21.16 2.58
CA LEU A 250 4.10 19.80 2.34
C LEU A 250 4.80 19.10 1.17
N THR A 251 5.29 19.85 0.20
CA THR A 251 6.04 19.26 -0.93
C THR A 251 7.32 18.56 -0.44
N GLY A 252 8.07 19.18 0.49
CA GLY A 252 9.25 18.55 1.06
C GLY A 252 8.93 17.28 1.86
N GLU A 253 7.86 17.30 2.62
CA GLU A 253 7.42 16.12 3.39
C GLU A 253 6.94 14.99 2.46
N ALA A 254 6.17 15.31 1.41
CA ALA A 254 5.73 14.33 0.42
C ALA A 254 6.90 13.70 -0.33
N VAL A 255 7.92 14.48 -0.70
CA VAL A 255 9.14 13.95 -1.34
C VAL A 255 9.84 12.96 -0.41
N LEU A 256 9.99 13.26 0.89
CA LEU A 256 10.63 12.35 1.83
C LEU A 256 9.85 11.04 2.01
N VAL A 257 8.53 11.12 2.10
CA VAL A 257 7.66 9.92 2.17
C VAL A 257 7.82 9.08 0.90
N THR A 258 7.74 9.72 -0.28
CA THR A 258 7.89 9.03 -1.58
C THR A 258 9.29 8.41 -1.73
N LEU A 259 10.36 9.10 -1.31
CA LEU A 259 11.72 8.55 -1.34
C LEU A 259 11.85 7.31 -0.44
N LEU A 260 11.25 7.33 0.74
CA LEU A 260 11.30 6.20 1.66
C LEU A 260 10.49 5.01 1.13
N ASP A 261 9.31 5.27 0.57
CA ASP A 261 8.49 4.28 -0.12
C ASP A 261 9.24 3.61 -1.28
N THR A 262 9.84 4.43 -2.15
CA THR A 262 10.66 3.98 -3.27
C THR A 262 11.87 3.16 -2.82
N PHE A 263 12.58 3.62 -1.79
CA PHE A 263 13.71 2.89 -1.23
C PHE A 263 13.30 1.48 -0.81
N VAL A 264 12.19 1.34 -0.10
CA VAL A 264 11.68 0.03 0.33
C VAL A 264 11.32 -0.84 -0.87
N ALA A 265 10.62 -0.31 -1.88
CA ALA A 265 10.30 -1.06 -3.09
C ALA A 265 11.56 -1.56 -3.82
N LEU A 266 12.56 -0.68 -3.98
CA LEU A 266 13.82 -1.04 -4.65
C LEU A 266 14.62 -2.10 -3.88
N ILE A 267 14.72 -1.98 -2.56
CA ILE A 267 15.42 -2.99 -1.75
C ILE A 267 14.65 -4.32 -1.73
N ALA A 268 13.32 -4.30 -1.74
CA ALA A 268 12.52 -5.53 -1.85
C ALA A 268 12.85 -6.29 -3.15
N GLY A 269 13.06 -5.58 -4.26
CA GLY A 269 13.57 -6.18 -5.50
C GLY A 269 14.96 -6.81 -5.34
N LEU A 270 15.89 -6.15 -4.63
CA LEU A 270 17.21 -6.70 -4.32
C LEU A 270 17.17 -7.94 -3.40
N ILE A 271 16.12 -8.10 -2.61
CA ILE A 271 15.90 -9.31 -1.81
C ILE A 271 15.38 -10.45 -2.72
N ILE A 272 14.42 -10.16 -3.58
CA ILE A 272 13.64 -11.16 -4.29
C ILE A 272 14.36 -11.64 -5.57
N PHE A 273 14.78 -10.74 -6.47
CA PHE A 273 15.31 -11.14 -7.77
C PHE A 273 16.60 -11.97 -7.68
N PRO A 274 17.65 -11.55 -6.92
CA PRO A 274 18.84 -12.37 -6.79
C PRO A 274 18.54 -13.74 -6.18
N SER A 275 17.61 -13.81 -5.20
CA SER A 275 17.19 -15.07 -4.59
C SER A 275 16.45 -15.98 -5.58
N CYS A 276 15.52 -15.46 -6.38
CA CYS A 276 14.79 -16.23 -7.38
C CYS A 276 15.74 -16.81 -8.44
N PHE A 277 16.61 -15.97 -9.01
CA PHE A 277 17.55 -16.41 -10.06
C PHE A 277 18.60 -17.40 -9.54
N ALA A 278 19.13 -17.20 -8.32
CA ALA A 278 20.07 -18.12 -7.68
C ALA A 278 19.51 -19.55 -7.54
N TYR A 279 18.20 -19.68 -7.42
CA TYR A 279 17.53 -20.99 -7.28
C TYR A 279 16.68 -21.39 -8.51
N GLY A 280 16.82 -20.66 -9.63
CA GLY A 280 16.18 -21.01 -10.92
C GLY A 280 14.64 -20.89 -10.90
N VAL A 281 14.10 -19.92 -10.14
CA VAL A 281 12.66 -19.73 -9.96
C VAL A 281 12.19 -18.44 -10.64
N ASP A 282 11.04 -18.51 -11.35
CA ASP A 282 10.47 -17.35 -12.04
C ASP A 282 9.86 -16.35 -11.05
N PRO A 283 10.29 -15.07 -11.05
CA PRO A 283 9.73 -14.03 -10.19
C PRO A 283 8.36 -13.50 -10.68
N GLY A 284 7.86 -13.91 -11.84
CA GLY A 284 6.63 -13.42 -12.48
C GLY A 284 5.32 -14.10 -12.04
N GLU A 285 5.29 -14.92 -10.98
CA GLU A 285 4.17 -15.82 -10.64
C GLU A 285 3.09 -15.25 -9.68
N GLY A 286 3.00 -13.94 -9.46
CA GLY A 286 1.93 -13.34 -8.64
C GLY A 286 1.98 -13.72 -7.15
N PRO A 287 0.83 -14.09 -6.53
CA PRO A 287 0.78 -14.52 -5.12
C PRO A 287 1.67 -15.72 -4.81
N SER A 288 1.87 -16.59 -5.78
CA SER A 288 2.74 -17.76 -5.67
C SER A 288 4.18 -17.38 -5.36
N LEU A 289 4.64 -16.20 -5.81
CA LEU A 289 5.98 -15.70 -5.54
C LEU A 289 6.30 -15.66 -4.04
N ILE A 290 5.41 -15.13 -3.22
CA ILE A 290 5.66 -14.97 -1.77
C ILE A 290 5.40 -16.27 -0.99
N PHE A 291 4.35 -17.00 -1.35
CA PHE A 291 3.86 -18.11 -0.53
C PHE A 291 4.28 -19.50 -1.02
N ILE A 292 4.80 -19.60 -2.24
CA ILE A 292 5.29 -20.87 -2.82
C ILE A 292 6.76 -20.72 -3.21
N THR A 293 7.07 -19.75 -4.07
CA THR A 293 8.40 -19.58 -4.64
C THR A 293 9.47 -19.27 -3.59
N LEU A 294 9.29 -18.22 -2.81
CA LEU A 294 10.27 -17.85 -1.77
C LEU A 294 10.41 -18.87 -0.65
N PRO A 295 9.37 -19.54 -0.13
CA PRO A 295 9.54 -20.68 0.76
C PRO A 295 10.39 -21.82 0.17
N ASN A 296 10.28 -22.12 -1.13
CA ASN A 296 11.16 -23.08 -1.80
C ASN A 296 12.62 -22.60 -1.83
N VAL A 297 12.84 -21.32 -2.15
CA VAL A 297 14.16 -20.69 -2.09
C VAL A 297 14.76 -20.84 -0.69
N PHE A 298 14.03 -20.45 0.34
CA PHE A 298 14.51 -20.58 1.73
C PHE A 298 14.75 -22.04 2.12
N ASN A 299 13.89 -22.96 1.73
CA ASN A 299 14.05 -24.39 2.03
C ASN A 299 15.34 -24.95 1.41
N SER A 300 15.80 -24.41 0.30
CA SER A 300 17.05 -24.79 -0.37
C SER A 300 18.30 -24.09 0.17
N MET A 301 18.14 -23.06 1.03
CA MET A 301 19.24 -22.27 1.57
C MET A 301 19.78 -22.87 2.88
N ALA A 302 21.11 -22.78 3.10
CA ALA A 302 21.70 -23.01 4.42
C ALA A 302 21.13 -22.04 5.45
N GLY A 303 20.53 -22.56 6.53
CA GLY A 303 19.82 -21.75 7.54
C GLY A 303 18.52 -21.12 7.04
N GLY A 304 17.91 -21.67 5.99
CA GLY A 304 16.72 -21.11 5.33
C GLY A 304 15.51 -20.91 6.26
N ARG A 305 15.37 -21.73 7.29
CA ARG A 305 14.37 -21.52 8.34
C ARG A 305 14.47 -20.15 9.01
N ILE A 306 15.69 -19.71 9.32
CA ILE A 306 15.93 -18.39 9.93
C ILE A 306 15.70 -17.30 8.90
N TRP A 307 16.25 -17.44 7.69
CA TRP A 307 16.08 -16.46 6.62
C TRP A 307 14.63 -16.28 6.21
N GLY A 308 13.89 -17.38 6.07
CA GLY A 308 12.46 -17.34 5.78
C GLY A 308 11.65 -16.70 6.91
N ALA A 309 11.96 -17.01 8.18
CA ALA A 309 11.32 -16.36 9.30
C ALA A 309 11.59 -14.84 9.34
N LEU A 310 12.84 -14.42 9.12
CA LEU A 310 13.19 -12.99 9.05
C LEU A 310 12.48 -12.29 7.88
N PHE A 311 12.37 -12.97 6.73
CA PHE A 311 11.62 -12.44 5.58
C PHE A 311 10.14 -12.26 5.89
N PHE A 312 9.46 -13.27 6.47
CA PHE A 312 8.04 -13.11 6.83
C PHE A 312 7.84 -12.12 7.98
N LEU A 313 8.79 -11.97 8.90
CA LEU A 313 8.76 -10.91 9.91
C LEU A 313 8.84 -9.52 9.26
N PHE A 314 9.71 -9.34 8.28
CA PHE A 314 9.78 -8.13 7.46
C PHE A 314 8.45 -7.85 6.75
N MET A 315 7.83 -8.88 6.14
CA MET A 315 6.53 -8.79 5.48
C MET A 315 5.41 -8.39 6.45
N ILE A 316 5.42 -8.96 7.68
CA ILE A 316 4.47 -8.59 8.74
C ILE A 316 4.61 -7.11 9.09
N PHE A 317 5.82 -6.60 9.28
CA PHE A 317 6.02 -5.19 9.61
C PHE A 317 5.53 -4.27 8.49
N ALA A 318 5.77 -4.62 7.22
CA ALA A 318 5.25 -3.89 6.08
C ALA A 318 3.72 -3.91 6.02
N ALA A 319 3.09 -5.07 6.20
CA ALA A 319 1.64 -5.18 6.17
C ALA A 319 0.97 -4.48 7.36
N VAL A 320 1.46 -4.72 8.57
CA VAL A 320 0.86 -4.18 9.81
C VAL A 320 1.00 -2.66 9.90
N SER A 321 2.10 -2.06 9.41
CA SER A 321 2.24 -0.59 9.38
C SER A 321 1.15 0.08 8.55
N THR A 322 0.82 -0.48 7.39
CA THR A 322 -0.29 -0.01 6.55
C THR A 322 -1.65 -0.22 7.23
N VAL A 323 -1.88 -1.41 7.82
CA VAL A 323 -3.14 -1.68 8.54
C VAL A 323 -3.36 -0.69 9.69
N ILE A 324 -2.35 -0.42 10.52
CA ILE A 324 -2.41 0.58 11.60
C ILE A 324 -2.75 1.97 11.03
N ALA A 325 -2.11 2.37 9.94
CA ALA A 325 -2.31 3.67 9.32
C ALA A 325 -3.75 3.84 8.79
N VAL A 326 -4.28 2.83 8.10
CA VAL A 326 -5.66 2.85 7.58
C VAL A 326 -6.67 2.72 8.72
N PHE A 327 -6.40 1.94 9.75
CA PHE A 327 -7.26 1.86 10.94
C PHE A 327 -7.33 3.19 11.70
N GLU A 328 -6.22 3.93 11.80
CA GLU A 328 -6.24 5.28 12.36
C GLU A 328 -7.12 6.23 11.53
N ASN A 329 -7.10 6.10 10.19
CA ASN A 329 -8.00 6.87 9.33
C ASN A 329 -9.47 6.49 9.57
N ILE A 330 -9.80 5.20 9.63
CA ILE A 330 -11.16 4.70 9.94
C ILE A 330 -11.64 5.20 11.30
N LEU A 331 -10.81 5.12 12.34
CA LEU A 331 -11.15 5.60 13.67
C LEU A 331 -11.37 7.11 13.70
N SER A 332 -10.47 7.87 13.09
CA SER A 332 -10.58 9.32 13.01
C SER A 332 -11.83 9.75 12.24
N PHE A 333 -12.17 9.04 11.16
CA PHE A 333 -13.41 9.25 10.42
C PHE A 333 -14.63 9.01 11.31
N ALA A 334 -14.68 7.86 12.01
CA ALA A 334 -15.79 7.54 12.90
C ALA A 334 -15.96 8.58 14.03
N ILE A 335 -14.85 9.01 14.64
CA ILE A 335 -14.85 10.02 15.71
C ILE A 335 -15.30 11.38 15.19
N ASP A 336 -14.75 11.83 14.04
CA ASP A 336 -15.09 13.14 13.46
C ASP A 336 -16.56 13.20 13.04
N LEU A 337 -17.12 12.11 12.50
CA LEU A 337 -18.50 12.06 12.01
C LEU A 337 -19.52 11.92 13.13
N THR A 338 -19.25 11.10 14.15
CA THR A 338 -20.24 10.72 15.18
C THR A 338 -20.00 11.37 16.53
N GLY A 339 -18.83 11.95 16.77
CA GLY A 339 -18.42 12.48 18.08
C GLY A 339 -18.18 11.40 19.15
N CYS A 340 -18.14 10.12 18.78
CA CYS A 340 -17.95 9.04 19.74
C CYS A 340 -16.53 9.01 20.34
N SER A 341 -16.38 8.37 21.49
CA SER A 341 -15.06 8.16 22.11
C SER A 341 -14.20 7.20 21.28
N ARG A 342 -12.87 7.39 21.30
CA ARG A 342 -11.91 6.50 20.63
C ARG A 342 -12.13 5.03 21.03
N LYS A 343 -12.34 4.74 22.31
CA LYS A 343 -12.61 3.38 22.80
C LYS A 343 -13.85 2.75 22.14
N LYS A 344 -14.95 3.52 22.02
CA LYS A 344 -16.16 3.04 21.34
C LYS A 344 -15.91 2.81 19.85
N ALA A 345 -15.21 3.74 19.19
CA ALA A 345 -14.85 3.60 17.79
C ALA A 345 -14.01 2.33 17.55
N VAL A 346 -13.02 2.05 18.41
CA VAL A 346 -12.18 0.83 18.33
C VAL A 346 -13.02 -0.44 18.43
N ILE A 347 -13.86 -0.56 19.47
CA ILE A 347 -14.66 -1.77 19.70
C ILE A 347 -15.60 -2.04 18.52
N VAL A 348 -16.31 -1.00 18.05
CA VAL A 348 -17.23 -1.13 16.91
C VAL A 348 -16.48 -1.53 15.65
N ASN A 349 -15.34 -0.90 15.36
CA ASN A 349 -14.60 -1.17 14.13
C ASN A 349 -13.86 -2.50 14.12
N ILE A 350 -13.46 -3.05 15.28
CA ILE A 350 -12.99 -4.44 15.37
C ILE A 350 -14.06 -5.40 14.81
N VAL A 351 -15.29 -5.25 15.27
CA VAL A 351 -16.39 -6.12 14.82
C VAL A 351 -16.71 -5.89 13.35
N VAL A 352 -16.83 -4.62 12.93
CA VAL A 352 -17.16 -4.26 11.55
C VAL A 352 -16.10 -4.79 10.58
N VAL A 353 -14.82 -4.54 10.82
CA VAL A 353 -13.73 -5.00 9.93
C VAL A 353 -13.62 -6.52 9.95
N ALA A 354 -13.73 -7.17 11.12
CA ALA A 354 -13.70 -8.63 11.19
C ALA A 354 -14.81 -9.27 10.35
N VAL A 355 -16.05 -8.75 10.44
CA VAL A 355 -17.18 -9.24 9.64
C VAL A 355 -16.98 -8.95 8.16
N LEU A 356 -16.57 -7.72 7.80
CA LEU A 356 -16.35 -7.33 6.41
C LEU A 356 -15.18 -8.08 5.75
N SER A 357 -14.21 -8.58 6.50
CA SER A 357 -13.10 -9.39 5.96
C SER A 357 -13.47 -10.86 5.73
N MET A 358 -14.60 -11.33 6.26
CA MET A 358 -15.04 -12.73 6.06
C MET A 358 -15.26 -13.11 4.60
N PRO A 359 -15.84 -12.28 3.71
CA PRO A 359 -15.97 -12.60 2.29
C PRO A 359 -14.64 -12.96 1.64
N CYS A 360 -13.56 -12.21 1.91
CA CYS A 360 -12.23 -12.54 1.41
C CYS A 360 -11.74 -13.91 1.90
N VAL A 361 -11.88 -14.21 3.20
CA VAL A 361 -11.52 -15.52 3.78
C VAL A 361 -12.31 -16.64 3.13
N LEU A 362 -13.63 -16.48 3.01
CA LEU A 362 -14.53 -17.51 2.45
C LEU A 362 -14.36 -17.70 0.95
N GLY A 363 -13.91 -16.68 0.24
CA GLY A 363 -13.65 -16.71 -1.20
C GLY A 363 -12.66 -17.79 -1.64
N PHE A 364 -11.74 -18.20 -0.76
CA PHE A 364 -10.75 -19.23 -1.07
C PHE A 364 -11.21 -20.66 -0.79
N ASN A 365 -12.36 -20.83 -0.13
CA ASN A 365 -12.85 -22.13 0.30
C ASN A 365 -14.36 -22.29 0.09
N VAL A 366 -15.21 -21.85 1.01
CA VAL A 366 -16.68 -22.03 0.96
C VAL A 366 -17.28 -21.35 -0.26
N TRP A 367 -16.76 -20.19 -0.67
CA TRP A 367 -17.24 -19.41 -1.83
C TRP A 367 -16.28 -19.49 -3.03
N SER A 368 -15.42 -20.51 -3.10
CA SER A 368 -14.46 -20.69 -4.21
C SER A 368 -15.12 -20.81 -5.59
N GLY A 369 -16.42 -21.13 -5.65
CA GLY A 369 -17.21 -21.11 -6.88
C GLY A 369 -17.65 -19.71 -7.34
N PHE A 370 -17.48 -18.66 -6.53
CA PHE A 370 -17.75 -17.28 -6.93
C PHE A 370 -16.58 -16.71 -7.71
N MET A 371 -16.73 -16.61 -9.03
CA MET A 371 -15.68 -16.20 -9.98
C MET A 371 -16.12 -14.95 -10.75
N PRO A 372 -16.02 -13.75 -10.14
CA PRO A 372 -16.61 -12.51 -10.67
C PRO A 372 -16.02 -12.08 -12.03
N PHE A 373 -14.79 -12.49 -12.34
CA PHE A 373 -14.10 -12.17 -13.59
C PHE A 373 -13.77 -13.41 -14.43
N GLY A 374 -14.46 -14.53 -14.21
CA GLY A 374 -14.19 -15.80 -14.89
C GLY A 374 -13.24 -16.71 -14.11
N LYS A 375 -12.84 -17.83 -14.75
CA LYS A 375 -12.02 -18.88 -14.12
C LYS A 375 -10.73 -18.32 -13.53
N GLY A 376 -10.44 -18.72 -12.28
CA GLY A 376 -9.24 -18.31 -11.56
C GLY A 376 -9.37 -17.00 -10.78
N SER A 377 -10.51 -16.29 -10.89
CA SER A 377 -10.80 -15.13 -10.06
C SER A 377 -11.61 -15.50 -8.82
N GLY A 378 -11.51 -14.69 -7.77
CA GLY A 378 -12.22 -14.88 -6.52
C GLY A 378 -12.68 -13.57 -5.89
N VAL A 379 -13.13 -13.65 -4.64
CA VAL A 379 -13.58 -12.48 -3.88
C VAL A 379 -12.47 -11.44 -3.74
N LEU A 380 -11.23 -11.88 -3.46
CA LEU A 380 -10.07 -11.00 -3.35
C LEU A 380 -9.85 -10.18 -4.61
N ASP A 381 -9.97 -10.80 -5.79
CA ASP A 381 -9.80 -10.11 -7.08
C ASP A 381 -10.86 -9.02 -7.28
N LEU A 382 -12.10 -9.27 -6.82
CA LEU A 382 -13.17 -8.28 -6.85
C LEU A 382 -12.89 -7.11 -5.90
N GLU A 383 -12.48 -7.40 -4.68
CA GLU A 383 -12.17 -6.38 -3.67
C GLU A 383 -10.98 -5.52 -4.11
N ASP A 384 -9.90 -6.13 -4.61
CA ASP A 384 -8.75 -5.40 -5.16
C ASP A 384 -9.14 -4.58 -6.39
N PHE A 385 -9.95 -5.11 -7.32
CA PHE A 385 -10.41 -4.36 -8.48
C PHE A 385 -11.22 -3.13 -8.08
N LEU A 386 -12.13 -3.26 -7.10
CA LEU A 386 -12.92 -2.13 -6.60
C LEU A 386 -12.05 -1.05 -5.97
N VAL A 387 -11.01 -1.42 -5.25
CA VAL A 387 -10.06 -0.48 -4.64
C VAL A 387 -9.11 0.09 -5.69
N SER A 388 -8.32 -0.77 -6.33
CA SER A 388 -7.18 -0.38 -7.16
C SER A 388 -7.59 0.27 -8.48
N ASN A 389 -8.66 -0.22 -9.12
CA ASN A 389 -9.12 0.27 -10.42
C ASN A 389 -10.23 1.32 -10.32
N ASN A 390 -10.87 1.49 -9.15
CA ASN A 390 -11.96 2.47 -8.99
C ASN A 390 -11.64 3.51 -7.92
N LEU A 391 -11.57 3.12 -6.65
CA LEU A 391 -11.57 4.06 -5.54
C LEU A 391 -10.28 4.88 -5.46
N LEU A 392 -9.13 4.27 -5.73
CA LEU A 392 -7.85 4.99 -5.75
C LEU A 392 -7.79 6.02 -6.91
N PRO A 393 -8.04 5.65 -8.18
CA PRO A 393 -8.02 6.61 -9.28
C PRO A 393 -9.10 7.69 -9.15
N LEU A 394 -10.36 7.31 -8.91
CA LEU A 394 -11.45 8.28 -8.82
C LEU A 394 -11.30 9.20 -7.62
N GLY A 395 -10.82 8.71 -6.49
CA GLY A 395 -10.54 9.54 -5.34
C GLY A 395 -9.39 10.50 -5.57
N SER A 396 -8.31 10.04 -6.23
CA SER A 396 -7.21 10.90 -6.65
C SER A 396 -7.70 12.01 -7.60
N LEU A 397 -8.59 11.68 -8.53
CA LEU A 397 -9.24 12.65 -9.41
C LEU A 397 -10.06 13.68 -8.61
N VAL A 398 -10.77 13.25 -7.57
CA VAL A 398 -11.50 14.17 -6.69
C VAL A 398 -10.56 15.15 -6.00
N TYR A 399 -9.44 14.69 -5.41
CA TYR A 399 -8.44 15.58 -4.79
C TYR A 399 -7.83 16.56 -5.81
N LEU A 400 -7.48 16.09 -7.02
CA LEU A 400 -6.96 16.92 -8.10
C LEU A 400 -7.95 18.03 -8.46
N LEU A 401 -9.19 17.68 -8.78
CA LEU A 401 -10.21 18.63 -9.19
C LEU A 401 -10.59 19.58 -8.03
N PHE A 402 -10.65 19.09 -6.80
CA PHE A 402 -10.93 19.91 -5.62
C PHE A 402 -9.85 20.97 -5.38
N CYS A 403 -8.58 20.61 -5.51
CA CYS A 403 -7.47 21.54 -5.31
C CYS A 403 -7.20 22.49 -6.48
N THR A 404 -7.65 22.15 -7.72
CA THR A 404 -7.29 22.93 -8.90
C THR A 404 -8.46 23.70 -9.52
N SER A 405 -9.69 23.17 -9.40
CA SER A 405 -10.90 23.73 -10.00
C SER A 405 -11.38 25.00 -9.29
N ARG A 406 -11.99 25.91 -10.04
CA ARG A 406 -12.71 27.08 -9.50
C ARG A 406 -13.96 26.72 -8.70
N TYR A 407 -14.49 25.52 -8.90
CA TYR A 407 -15.66 24.99 -8.17
C TYR A 407 -15.28 24.19 -6.91
N GLY A 408 -13.98 23.96 -6.67
CA GLY A 408 -13.45 23.32 -5.48
C GLY A 408 -12.78 24.34 -4.55
N TRP A 409 -11.91 23.84 -3.67
CA TRP A 409 -11.09 24.66 -2.78
C TRP A 409 -10.17 25.61 -3.57
N GLY A 410 -9.70 25.15 -4.70
CA GLY A 410 -9.06 25.95 -5.74
C GLY A 410 -7.56 26.11 -5.58
N TRP A 411 -6.89 26.38 -6.72
CA TRP A 411 -5.45 26.45 -6.84
C TRP A 411 -4.77 27.42 -5.86
N LYS A 412 -5.37 28.62 -5.66
CA LYS A 412 -4.78 29.65 -4.79
C LYS A 412 -4.68 29.20 -3.35
N ASN A 413 -5.74 28.55 -2.84
CA ASN A 413 -5.79 28.03 -1.47
C ASN A 413 -4.86 26.84 -1.30
N PHE A 414 -4.86 25.92 -2.27
CA PHE A 414 -3.94 24.79 -2.31
C PHE A 414 -2.47 25.24 -2.24
N MET A 415 -2.05 26.14 -3.12
CA MET A 415 -0.68 26.66 -3.16
C MET A 415 -0.27 27.34 -1.86
N LYS A 416 -1.18 28.16 -1.29
CA LYS A 416 -0.93 28.81 0.00
C LYS A 416 -0.68 27.79 1.09
N GLU A 417 -1.47 26.72 1.15
CA GLU A 417 -1.31 25.70 2.16
C GLU A 417 -0.08 24.84 1.91
N ALA A 418 0.12 24.32 0.68
CA ALA A 418 1.25 23.47 0.32
C ALA A 418 2.60 24.16 0.60
N ASP A 419 2.69 25.44 0.31
CA ASP A 419 3.91 26.25 0.44
C ASP A 419 4.11 26.86 1.82
N THR A 420 3.15 26.73 2.75
CA THR A 420 3.30 27.24 4.12
C THR A 420 4.38 26.44 4.86
N GLY A 421 5.28 27.18 5.53
CA GLY A 421 6.41 26.62 6.27
C GLY A 421 7.71 26.59 5.45
N GLU A 422 8.78 26.07 6.04
CA GLU A 422 10.09 25.94 5.43
C GLU A 422 10.23 24.70 4.56
N GLY A 423 11.05 24.73 3.52
CA GLY A 423 11.39 23.60 2.66
C GLY A 423 10.98 23.77 1.22
N LEU A 424 10.94 22.67 0.47
CA LEU A 424 10.61 22.66 -0.96
C LEU A 424 9.21 23.19 -1.21
N LYS A 425 9.07 24.10 -2.18
CA LYS A 425 7.80 24.67 -2.59
C LYS A 425 7.20 23.91 -3.77
N PHE A 426 5.89 23.90 -3.87
CA PHE A 426 5.22 23.28 -5.01
C PHE A 426 5.49 24.11 -6.28
N PRO A 427 5.87 23.48 -7.41
CA PRO A 427 6.26 24.21 -8.60
C PRO A 427 5.07 24.91 -9.25
N LYS A 428 5.12 26.25 -9.35
CA LYS A 428 4.02 27.06 -9.91
C LYS A 428 3.72 26.74 -11.38
N TRP A 429 4.73 26.34 -12.15
CA TRP A 429 4.59 25.93 -13.55
C TRP A 429 3.73 24.67 -13.72
N ALA A 430 3.67 23.81 -12.69
CA ALA A 430 2.89 22.59 -12.73
C ALA A 430 1.37 22.84 -12.75
N LYS A 431 0.89 24.08 -12.58
CA LYS A 431 -0.55 24.39 -12.55
C LYS A 431 -1.30 23.82 -13.77
N PHE A 432 -0.82 24.06 -14.97
CA PHE A 432 -1.47 23.55 -16.19
C PHE A 432 -1.50 22.03 -16.20
N TYR A 433 -0.38 21.41 -15.86
CA TYR A 433 -0.24 19.97 -15.80
C TYR A 433 -1.22 19.32 -14.81
N VAL A 434 -1.23 19.75 -13.55
CA VAL A 434 -2.08 19.14 -12.50
C VAL A 434 -3.56 19.51 -12.62
N SER A 435 -3.90 20.61 -13.35
CA SER A 435 -5.29 21.04 -13.55
C SER A 435 -5.97 20.38 -14.74
N TYR A 436 -5.21 19.98 -15.77
CA TYR A 436 -5.78 19.48 -17.02
C TYR A 436 -5.18 18.14 -17.47
N ILE A 437 -3.85 18.02 -17.51
CA ILE A 437 -3.19 16.83 -18.05
C ILE A 437 -3.32 15.67 -17.07
N LEU A 438 -2.94 15.89 -15.82
CA LEU A 438 -2.95 14.82 -14.80
C LEU A 438 -4.36 14.24 -14.56
N PRO A 439 -5.46 15.04 -14.46
CA PRO A 439 -6.80 14.49 -14.40
C PRO A 439 -7.18 13.61 -15.61
N LEU A 440 -6.75 13.97 -16.82
CA LEU A 440 -6.98 13.16 -18.02
C LEU A 440 -6.20 11.84 -17.97
N ILE A 441 -4.96 11.86 -17.50
CA ILE A 441 -4.16 10.62 -17.30
C ILE A 441 -4.84 9.71 -16.27
N VAL A 442 -5.31 10.26 -15.15
CA VAL A 442 -6.02 9.47 -14.11
C VAL A 442 -7.29 8.85 -14.67
N LEU A 443 -8.07 9.63 -15.43
CA LEU A 443 -9.27 9.12 -16.09
C LEU A 443 -8.94 8.05 -17.13
N PHE A 444 -7.86 8.22 -17.89
CA PHE A 444 -7.36 7.20 -18.81
C PHE A 444 -7.01 5.88 -18.08
N ILE A 445 -6.28 5.97 -16.95
CA ILE A 445 -5.93 4.79 -16.13
C ILE A 445 -7.19 4.08 -15.65
N PHE A 446 -8.19 4.84 -15.18
CA PHE A 446 -9.47 4.30 -14.75
C PHE A 446 -10.19 3.54 -15.88
N VAL A 447 -10.34 4.16 -17.06
CA VAL A 447 -11.00 3.54 -18.22
C VAL A 447 -10.24 2.32 -18.71
N GLN A 448 -8.91 2.43 -18.82
CA GLN A 448 -8.08 1.32 -19.28
C GLN A 448 -8.11 0.12 -18.32
N GLY A 449 -8.25 0.37 -17.02
CA GLY A 449 -8.45 -0.69 -16.03
C GLY A 449 -9.69 -1.54 -16.29
N TYR A 450 -10.75 -0.95 -16.83
CA TYR A 450 -11.95 -1.67 -17.27
C TYR A 450 -11.72 -2.40 -18.60
N ILE A 451 -11.11 -1.75 -19.56
CA ILE A 451 -10.83 -2.37 -20.87
C ILE A 451 -9.99 -3.63 -20.68
N SER A 452 -8.88 -3.55 -19.95
CA SER A 452 -7.97 -4.69 -19.72
C SER A 452 -8.60 -5.80 -18.85
N LYS A 453 -9.67 -5.53 -18.10
CA LYS A 453 -10.32 -6.52 -17.25
C LYS A 453 -11.48 -7.23 -17.93
N PHE A 454 -12.19 -6.58 -18.86
CA PHE A 454 -13.45 -7.06 -19.45
C PHE A 454 -13.42 -7.24 -20.98
N MET A 455 -12.38 -6.77 -21.65
CA MET A 455 -12.14 -6.94 -23.09
C MET A 455 -10.86 -7.73 -23.34
#